data_1032fd8b497c121f808a80ccf8364144
#
_entry.id   1032fd8b497c121f808a80ccf8364144
#
_cell.length_a   1.000
_cell.length_b   1.000
_cell.length_c   1.000
_cell.angle_alpha   90.00
_cell.angle_beta   90.00
_cell.angle_gamma   90.00
#
_symmetry.space_group_name_H-M   'P 1'
#
loop_
_entity.id
_entity.type
_entity.pdbx_description
1 polymer ?
#
loop_
_entity_poly.entity_id
_entity_poly.type
_entity_poly.pdbx_seq_one_letter_code
_entity_poly.pdbx_strand_id
1 'polypeptide(L)'
;MVSIKTDELSERLRDRAVRPQTRQVLVSLIAGSEQEGDLSEPPNCNGYGRVRHFRYETPPPWPKNPLPMVPAAQYLGRPVEEVSNAQVFQNAACNWRCWYCYVPFNLLAANEQHAGWLTAEELVSLYLAEADRPLVIDCSGGQPDLTPEWIPWMMEALANAGAAEEVYLWSDDNLSNDYFWRFLSDEQRQLVGTHRSYGRVCCFKGFNEASFAFNTKAAPDLFARQFDLFARLLDTGMDLYCYATFTTPQGEGIERDMATFLDRLMALHPRLPLRLVPLRIENYGVVQHRVGTEQQTALALQEQAILAWNAELAARFTTQERQLPIVSISLLE
;
A
#
# COMPACT_ATOMS: atom_id res chain seq x y z
N MET A 1 2.54 10.14 24.23
CA MET A 1 2.76 8.72 23.86
C MET A 1 4.22 8.53 23.47
N VAL A 2 4.84 7.40 23.81
CA VAL A 2 6.20 7.08 23.32
C VAL A 2 6.06 6.68 21.84
N SER A 3 6.74 7.39 20.94
CA SER A 3 6.74 7.09 19.50
C SER A 3 7.54 5.81 19.21
N ILE A 4 7.14 5.12 18.13
CA ILE A 4 7.88 3.96 17.63
C ILE A 4 9.25 4.43 17.11
N LYS A 5 10.31 3.76 17.55
CA LYS A 5 11.65 3.92 16.97
C LYS A 5 11.72 3.16 15.64
N THR A 6 11.27 3.84 14.60
CA THR A 6 10.98 3.22 13.28
C THR A 6 12.21 2.49 12.71
N ASP A 7 13.39 3.10 12.74
CA ASP A 7 14.58 2.52 12.12
C ASP A 7 15.06 1.27 12.89
N GLU A 8 15.14 1.34 14.22
CA GLU A 8 15.49 0.18 15.05
C GLU A 8 14.48 -0.98 14.89
N LEU A 9 13.18 -0.64 14.79
CA LEU A 9 12.16 -1.65 14.59
C LEU A 9 12.24 -2.25 13.18
N SER A 10 12.53 -1.44 12.16
CA SER A 10 12.67 -1.89 10.78
C SER A 10 13.80 -2.91 10.63
N GLU A 11 14.99 -2.62 11.17
CA GLU A 11 16.14 -3.52 11.16
C GLU A 11 15.80 -4.86 11.83
N ARG A 12 15.27 -4.80 13.05
CA ARG A 12 14.88 -6.01 13.80
C ARG A 12 13.81 -6.84 13.10
N LEU A 13 12.83 -6.19 12.43
CA LEU A 13 11.78 -6.90 11.70
C LEU A 13 12.33 -7.51 10.42
N ARG A 14 13.20 -6.81 9.70
CA ARG A 14 13.85 -7.35 8.51
C ARG A 14 14.63 -8.62 8.81
N ASP A 15 15.46 -8.62 9.86
CA ASP A 15 16.26 -9.79 10.27
C ASP A 15 15.40 -11.03 10.55
N ARG A 16 14.10 -10.82 10.83
CA ARG A 16 13.13 -11.86 11.17
C ARG A 16 12.12 -12.14 10.06
N ALA A 17 12.14 -11.40 8.96
CA ALA A 17 11.13 -11.47 7.91
C ALA A 17 11.68 -11.87 6.55
N VAL A 18 12.99 -11.90 6.35
CA VAL A 18 13.61 -12.32 5.09
C VAL A 18 14.86 -13.18 5.31
N ARG A 19 15.03 -14.18 4.48
CA ARG A 19 16.21 -15.06 4.40
C ARG A 19 16.76 -14.98 2.97
N PRO A 20 17.64 -14.01 2.65
CA PRO A 20 18.12 -13.81 1.29
C PRO A 20 18.83 -15.04 0.69
N GLN A 21 19.56 -15.80 1.52
CA GLN A 21 20.33 -16.97 1.09
C GLN A 21 19.46 -18.10 0.57
N THR A 22 18.25 -18.25 1.12
CA THR A 22 17.25 -19.25 0.70
C THR A 22 16.10 -18.65 -0.11
N ARG A 23 16.16 -17.33 -0.38
CA ARG A 23 15.14 -16.54 -1.10
C ARG A 23 13.74 -16.69 -0.49
N GLN A 24 13.67 -16.72 0.85
CA GLN A 24 12.41 -16.87 1.57
C GLN A 24 12.01 -15.56 2.24
N VAL A 25 10.71 -15.30 2.24
CA VAL A 25 10.05 -14.24 3.01
C VAL A 25 9.10 -14.86 4.02
N LEU A 26 8.91 -14.15 5.13
CA LEU A 26 7.94 -14.55 6.14
C LEU A 26 6.57 -13.99 5.75
N VAL A 27 5.65 -14.88 5.39
CA VAL A 27 4.28 -14.56 4.93
C VAL A 27 3.30 -14.89 6.05
N SER A 28 2.35 -13.99 6.34
CA SER A 28 1.35 -14.20 7.39
C SER A 28 0.48 -15.42 7.10
N LEU A 29 0.26 -16.27 8.10
CA LEU A 29 -0.74 -17.33 8.06
C LEU A 29 -2.09 -16.72 8.44
N ILE A 30 -3.00 -16.59 7.48
CA ILE A 30 -4.31 -15.96 7.65
C ILE A 30 -5.31 -16.97 8.22
N ALA A 31 -5.23 -18.22 7.79
CA ALA A 31 -6.07 -19.29 8.30
C ALA A 31 -5.90 -19.46 9.82
N GLY A 32 -7.00 -19.53 10.54
CA GLY A 32 -7.05 -19.60 12.00
C GLY A 32 -6.71 -18.31 12.73
N SER A 33 -6.49 -17.20 12.02
CA SER A 33 -6.22 -15.89 12.61
C SER A 33 -7.51 -15.08 12.83
N GLU A 34 -7.43 -14.02 13.65
CA GLU A 34 -8.54 -13.07 13.83
C GLU A 34 -8.97 -12.42 12.49
N GLN A 35 -8.03 -12.26 11.55
CA GLN A 35 -8.32 -11.66 10.24
C GLN A 35 -9.25 -12.52 9.39
N GLU A 36 -9.25 -13.84 9.56
CA GLU A 36 -10.12 -14.76 8.80
C GLU A 36 -11.61 -14.39 8.96
N GLY A 37 -12.02 -13.97 10.16
CA GLY A 37 -13.40 -13.57 10.44
C GLY A 37 -13.89 -12.33 9.67
N ASP A 38 -12.97 -11.55 9.11
CA ASP A 38 -13.29 -10.34 8.35
C ASP A 38 -13.30 -10.59 6.82
N LEU A 39 -12.99 -11.80 6.38
CA LEU A 39 -12.91 -12.14 4.95
C LEU A 39 -14.29 -12.50 4.38
N SER A 40 -14.54 -12.12 3.12
CA SER A 40 -15.71 -12.53 2.36
C SER A 40 -15.62 -13.97 1.84
N GLU A 41 -14.41 -14.48 1.72
CA GLU A 41 -14.09 -15.84 1.26
C GLU A 41 -13.06 -16.48 2.20
N PRO A 42 -13.08 -17.81 2.39
CA PRO A 42 -12.08 -18.48 3.20
C PRO A 42 -10.65 -18.20 2.72
N PRO A 43 -9.65 -18.22 3.63
CA PRO A 43 -8.25 -18.18 3.22
C PRO A 43 -7.91 -19.29 2.23
N ASN A 44 -7.16 -18.94 1.18
CA ASN A 44 -6.70 -19.85 0.14
C ASN A 44 -5.18 -20.04 0.17
N CYS A 45 -4.58 -20.63 -0.84
CA CYS A 45 -3.14 -20.86 -0.93
C CYS A 45 -2.57 -21.48 0.36
N ASN A 46 -3.17 -22.59 0.83
CA ASN A 46 -2.83 -23.26 2.08
C ASN A 46 -2.93 -22.37 3.33
N GLY A 47 -3.82 -21.36 3.32
CA GLY A 47 -4.03 -20.44 4.42
C GLY A 47 -3.11 -19.21 4.43
N TYR A 48 -2.17 -19.09 3.50
CA TYR A 48 -1.27 -17.94 3.36
C TYR A 48 -1.83 -16.85 2.44
N GLY A 49 -2.88 -17.15 1.69
CA GLY A 49 -3.53 -16.24 0.76
C GLY A 49 -4.94 -15.85 1.17
N ARG A 50 -5.41 -14.77 0.64
CA ARG A 50 -6.81 -14.34 0.68
C ARG A 50 -7.17 -13.61 -0.60
N VAL A 51 -8.43 -13.70 -1.00
CA VAL A 51 -8.97 -12.87 -2.07
C VAL A 51 -9.46 -11.55 -1.48
N ARG A 52 -9.01 -10.44 -2.07
CA ARG A 52 -9.47 -9.10 -1.73
C ARG A 52 -10.34 -8.57 -2.86
N HIS A 53 -11.58 -8.18 -2.53
CA HIS A 53 -12.46 -7.48 -3.46
C HIS A 53 -12.27 -5.98 -3.35
N PHE A 54 -12.08 -5.31 -4.48
CA PHE A 54 -11.90 -3.86 -4.53
C PHE A 54 -13.25 -3.16 -4.63
N ARG A 55 -13.35 -2.03 -3.95
CA ARG A 55 -14.49 -1.12 -4.06
C ARG A 55 -14.10 0.07 -4.93
N TYR A 56 -14.55 0.08 -6.17
CA TYR A 56 -14.33 1.18 -7.09
C TYR A 56 -15.14 2.43 -6.69
N GLU A 57 -16.43 2.24 -6.38
CA GLU A 57 -17.34 3.31 -5.98
C GLU A 57 -17.18 3.62 -4.49
N THR A 58 -17.13 4.92 -4.17
CA THR A 58 -17.12 5.47 -2.81
C THR A 58 -18.22 6.52 -2.68
N PRO A 59 -18.82 6.68 -1.49
CA PRO A 59 -19.85 7.70 -1.31
C PRO A 59 -19.27 9.11 -1.45
N PRO A 60 -19.98 10.02 -2.14
CA PRO A 60 -19.57 11.43 -2.19
C PRO A 60 -19.40 12.02 -0.78
N PRO A 61 -18.46 12.94 -0.55
CA PRO A 61 -17.61 13.62 -1.54
C PRO A 61 -16.29 12.91 -1.87
N TRP A 62 -16.12 11.63 -1.46
CA TRP A 62 -14.92 10.85 -1.73
C TRP A 62 -14.80 10.49 -3.21
N PRO A 63 -13.60 10.57 -3.80
CA PRO A 63 -13.39 10.14 -5.18
C PRO A 63 -13.49 8.62 -5.29
N LYS A 64 -13.77 8.12 -6.50
CA LYS A 64 -13.66 6.70 -6.81
C LYS A 64 -12.25 6.19 -6.52
N ASN A 65 -12.14 4.90 -6.17
CA ASN A 65 -10.84 4.25 -5.99
C ASN A 65 -10.52 3.34 -7.19
N PRO A 66 -9.72 3.81 -8.16
CA PRO A 66 -9.37 3.01 -9.34
C PRO A 66 -8.24 2.01 -9.10
N LEU A 67 -7.59 2.01 -7.92
CA LEU A 67 -6.39 1.22 -7.67
C LEU A 67 -6.69 -0.14 -7.01
N PRO A 68 -6.02 -1.21 -7.45
CA PRO A 68 -5.16 -1.36 -8.61
C PRO A 68 -5.92 -1.73 -9.89
N MET A 69 -7.25 -1.73 -9.87
CA MET A 69 -8.11 -2.25 -10.95
C MET A 69 -7.84 -1.61 -12.31
N VAL A 70 -7.79 -0.27 -12.36
CA VAL A 70 -7.61 0.44 -13.65
C VAL A 70 -6.22 0.23 -14.23
N PRO A 71 -5.10 0.31 -13.46
CA PRO A 71 -3.79 -0.08 -13.94
C PRO A 71 -3.72 -1.52 -14.46
N ALA A 72 -4.26 -2.48 -13.69
CA ALA A 72 -4.28 -3.88 -14.09
C ALA A 72 -5.12 -4.12 -15.36
N ALA A 73 -6.31 -3.54 -15.43
CA ALA A 73 -7.19 -3.63 -16.60
C ALA A 73 -6.52 -3.09 -17.87
N GLN A 74 -5.83 -1.94 -17.75
CA GLN A 74 -5.11 -1.34 -18.88
C GLN A 74 -3.98 -2.24 -19.37
N TYR A 75 -3.15 -2.76 -18.45
CA TYR A 75 -2.03 -3.63 -18.82
C TYR A 75 -2.52 -4.93 -19.45
N LEU A 76 -3.48 -5.61 -18.81
CA LEU A 76 -3.98 -6.90 -19.23
C LEU A 76 -4.93 -6.83 -20.46
N GLY A 77 -5.34 -5.63 -20.88
CA GLY A 77 -6.31 -5.45 -21.97
C GLY A 77 -7.69 -6.06 -21.61
N ARG A 78 -8.09 -6.00 -20.33
CA ARG A 78 -9.32 -6.57 -19.80
C ARG A 78 -10.29 -5.49 -19.31
N PRO A 79 -11.59 -5.76 -19.27
CA PRO A 79 -12.56 -4.90 -18.57
C PRO A 79 -12.20 -4.77 -17.07
N VAL A 80 -12.48 -3.61 -16.46
CA VAL A 80 -12.17 -3.35 -15.05
C VAL A 80 -12.89 -4.32 -14.11
N GLU A 81 -14.08 -4.78 -14.51
CA GLU A 81 -14.90 -5.74 -13.76
C GLU A 81 -14.21 -7.11 -13.61
N GLU A 82 -13.41 -7.52 -14.60
CA GLU A 82 -12.66 -8.79 -14.56
C GLU A 82 -11.42 -8.74 -13.65
N VAL A 83 -10.97 -7.55 -13.25
CA VAL A 83 -9.83 -7.32 -12.35
C VAL A 83 -10.25 -6.65 -11.04
N SER A 84 -11.50 -6.89 -10.62
CA SER A 84 -12.11 -6.30 -9.41
C SER A 84 -11.66 -6.97 -8.11
N ASN A 85 -10.77 -7.96 -8.17
CA ASN A 85 -10.23 -8.66 -7.02
C ASN A 85 -8.71 -8.92 -7.19
N ALA A 86 -8.05 -9.25 -6.08
CA ALA A 86 -6.66 -9.65 -6.08
C ALA A 86 -6.41 -10.82 -5.13
N GLN A 87 -5.47 -11.68 -5.52
CA GLN A 87 -4.81 -12.60 -4.61
C GLN A 87 -3.83 -11.83 -3.73
N VAL A 88 -4.10 -11.75 -2.45
CA VAL A 88 -3.20 -11.08 -1.50
C VAL A 88 -2.30 -12.11 -0.84
N PHE A 89 -1.01 -11.85 -0.87
CA PHE A 89 -0.03 -12.43 0.04
C PHE A 89 0.46 -11.31 0.98
N GLN A 90 0.49 -11.60 2.28
CA GLN A 90 0.69 -10.61 3.31
C GLN A 90 2.07 -10.75 3.97
N ASN A 91 2.92 -9.73 3.81
CA ASN A 91 4.17 -9.67 4.56
C ASN A 91 3.90 -9.69 6.07
N ALA A 92 4.55 -10.60 6.80
CA ALA A 92 4.35 -10.76 8.23
C ALA A 92 5.03 -9.66 9.08
N ALA A 93 5.54 -8.60 8.47
CA ALA A 93 6.26 -7.52 9.15
C ALA A 93 5.73 -6.14 8.74
N CYS A 94 5.51 -5.28 9.74
CA CYS A 94 5.26 -3.86 9.52
C CYS A 94 5.89 -3.05 10.66
N ASN A 95 6.59 -1.99 10.31
CA ASN A 95 7.32 -1.14 11.25
C ASN A 95 6.48 0.00 11.85
N TRP A 96 5.23 0.15 11.41
CA TRP A 96 4.26 1.08 12.01
C TRP A 96 3.05 0.36 12.60
N ARG A 97 2.26 1.09 13.38
CA ARG A 97 1.08 0.58 14.07
C ARG A 97 -0.10 1.51 13.80
N CYS A 98 -0.45 1.61 12.48
CA CYS A 98 -1.58 2.43 12.06
C CYS A 98 -2.85 1.95 12.76
N TRP A 99 -3.52 2.86 13.47
CA TRP A 99 -4.70 2.48 14.25
C TRP A 99 -5.84 1.93 13.37
N TYR A 100 -5.92 2.37 12.12
CA TYR A 100 -6.90 1.93 11.12
C TYR A 100 -6.47 0.71 10.30
N CYS A 101 -5.35 0.09 10.63
CA CYS A 101 -4.88 -1.09 9.88
C CYS A 101 -5.85 -2.25 10.09
N TYR A 102 -6.35 -2.82 8.99
CA TYR A 102 -7.25 -3.97 9.01
C TYR A 102 -6.54 -5.29 9.34
N VAL A 103 -5.21 -5.29 9.41
CA VAL A 103 -4.42 -6.46 9.79
C VAL A 103 -4.22 -6.47 11.31
N PRO A 104 -4.51 -7.59 11.99
CA PRO A 104 -4.13 -7.79 13.38
C PRO A 104 -2.62 -7.62 13.59
N PHE A 105 -2.21 -6.93 14.64
CA PHE A 105 -0.80 -6.61 14.84
C PHE A 105 0.11 -7.81 15.14
N ASN A 106 -0.44 -8.93 15.63
CA ASN A 106 0.28 -10.18 15.79
C ASN A 106 0.74 -10.77 14.45
N LEU A 107 -0.02 -10.56 13.37
CA LEU A 107 0.35 -10.95 12.01
C LEU A 107 1.41 -10.04 11.38
N LEU A 108 1.74 -8.91 12.01
CA LEU A 108 2.71 -7.91 11.54
C LEU A 108 3.97 -7.83 12.41
N ALA A 109 4.20 -8.82 13.28
CA ALA A 109 5.27 -8.79 14.27
C ALA A 109 6.50 -9.65 13.89
N ALA A 110 6.53 -10.19 12.67
CA ALA A 110 7.51 -11.17 12.19
C ALA A 110 7.62 -12.35 13.18
N ASN A 111 6.48 -12.97 13.50
CA ASN A 111 6.36 -14.07 14.44
C ASN A 111 5.98 -15.36 13.70
N GLU A 112 6.87 -16.35 13.72
CA GLU A 112 6.70 -17.65 13.06
C GLU A 112 5.49 -18.46 13.59
N GLN A 113 4.95 -18.12 14.76
CA GLN A 113 3.70 -18.73 15.26
C GLN A 113 2.46 -18.32 14.41
N HIS A 114 2.56 -17.21 13.69
CA HIS A 114 1.50 -16.64 12.88
C HIS A 114 1.90 -16.44 11.42
N ALA A 115 2.98 -17.09 10.98
CA ALA A 115 3.53 -16.90 9.65
C ALA A 115 4.37 -18.10 9.21
N GLY A 116 4.57 -18.26 7.92
CA GLY A 116 5.44 -19.30 7.34
C GLY A 116 6.51 -18.71 6.44
N TRP A 117 7.65 -19.41 6.36
CA TRP A 117 8.72 -19.11 5.42
C TRP A 117 8.40 -19.71 4.06
N LEU A 118 8.25 -18.84 3.05
CA LEU A 118 7.91 -19.25 1.68
C LEU A 118 8.84 -18.57 0.69
N THR A 119 9.19 -19.28 -0.38
CA THR A 119 9.83 -18.69 -1.55
C THR A 119 8.77 -18.07 -2.46
N ALA A 120 9.18 -17.21 -3.39
CA ALA A 120 8.29 -16.65 -4.39
C ALA A 120 7.73 -17.75 -5.33
N GLU A 121 8.54 -18.75 -5.64
CA GLU A 121 8.16 -19.90 -6.45
C GLU A 121 7.06 -20.74 -5.77
N GLU A 122 7.15 -20.95 -4.44
CA GLU A 122 6.11 -21.62 -3.67
C GLU A 122 4.81 -20.81 -3.68
N LEU A 123 4.88 -19.47 -3.46
CA LEU A 123 3.72 -18.59 -3.51
C LEU A 123 3.03 -18.61 -4.89
N VAL A 124 3.82 -18.51 -5.97
CA VAL A 124 3.30 -18.59 -7.34
C VAL A 124 2.69 -19.96 -7.62
N SER A 125 3.31 -21.05 -7.15
CA SER A 125 2.75 -22.41 -7.31
C SER A 125 1.41 -22.57 -6.60
N LEU A 126 1.29 -22.06 -5.36
CA LEU A 126 0.03 -22.06 -4.60
C LEU A 126 -1.05 -21.23 -5.33
N TYR A 127 -0.70 -20.06 -5.82
CA TYR A 127 -1.60 -19.21 -6.60
C TYR A 127 -2.09 -19.91 -7.87
N LEU A 128 -1.20 -20.52 -8.63
CA LEU A 128 -1.54 -21.22 -9.88
C LEU A 128 -2.39 -22.47 -9.67
N ALA A 129 -2.36 -23.06 -8.47
CA ALA A 129 -3.19 -24.19 -8.10
C ALA A 129 -4.65 -23.83 -7.79
N GLU A 130 -4.95 -22.54 -7.55
CA GLU A 130 -6.32 -22.06 -7.31
C GLU A 130 -7.12 -22.04 -8.61
N ALA A 131 -8.36 -22.56 -8.58
CA ALA A 131 -9.21 -22.69 -9.77
C ALA A 131 -9.69 -21.31 -10.30
N ASP A 132 -10.14 -20.44 -9.38
CA ASP A 132 -10.71 -19.14 -9.68
C ASP A 132 -9.77 -18.02 -9.24
N ARG A 133 -8.50 -18.10 -9.64
CA ARG A 133 -7.47 -17.15 -9.22
C ARG A 133 -7.68 -15.75 -9.82
N PRO A 134 -7.59 -14.68 -9.01
CA PRO A 134 -7.58 -13.31 -9.51
C PRO A 134 -6.43 -13.04 -10.49
N LEU A 135 -6.61 -12.13 -11.44
CA LEU A 135 -5.58 -11.69 -12.38
C LEU A 135 -4.56 -10.72 -11.76
N VAL A 136 -4.79 -10.28 -10.53
CA VAL A 136 -3.90 -9.39 -9.79
C VAL A 136 -3.33 -10.16 -8.60
N ILE A 137 -2.00 -10.12 -8.42
CA ILE A 137 -1.35 -10.52 -7.16
C ILE A 137 -0.95 -9.25 -6.41
N ASP A 138 -1.42 -9.11 -5.18
CA ASP A 138 -1.17 -7.97 -4.30
C ASP A 138 -0.23 -8.38 -3.15
N CYS A 139 1.04 -8.02 -3.29
CA CYS A 139 2.06 -8.18 -2.25
C CYS A 139 1.95 -7.03 -1.24
N SER A 140 1.10 -7.20 -0.24
CA SER A 140 0.76 -6.13 0.71
C SER A 140 0.55 -6.63 2.14
N GLY A 141 -0.20 -5.90 2.92
CA GLY A 141 -0.68 -6.28 4.25
C GLY A 141 0.28 -6.00 5.40
N GLY A 142 1.58 -5.95 5.19
CA GLY A 142 2.60 -5.46 6.09
C GLY A 142 3.30 -4.24 5.50
N GLN A 143 4.64 -4.26 5.55
CA GLN A 143 5.48 -3.33 4.80
C GLN A 143 6.42 -4.14 3.90
N PRO A 144 6.09 -4.32 2.62
CA PRO A 144 6.90 -5.10 1.67
C PRO A 144 8.35 -4.62 1.58
N ASP A 145 8.61 -3.32 1.66
CA ASP A 145 9.96 -2.76 1.62
C ASP A 145 10.82 -3.01 2.89
N LEU A 146 10.29 -3.72 3.90
CA LEU A 146 11.16 -4.36 4.91
C LEU A 146 11.89 -5.59 4.35
N THR A 147 11.35 -6.17 3.29
CA THR A 147 11.86 -7.34 2.56
C THR A 147 11.80 -7.05 1.05
N PRO A 148 12.50 -6.01 0.54
CA PRO A 148 12.30 -5.51 -0.82
C PRO A 148 12.65 -6.55 -1.90
N GLU A 149 13.46 -7.56 -1.58
CA GLU A 149 13.82 -8.67 -2.46
C GLU A 149 12.62 -9.50 -2.88
N TRP A 150 11.54 -9.48 -2.09
CA TRP A 150 10.33 -10.23 -2.37
C TRP A 150 9.71 -9.88 -3.74
N ILE A 151 9.71 -8.60 -4.09
CA ILE A 151 9.09 -8.12 -5.33
C ILE A 151 9.82 -8.63 -6.58
N PRO A 152 11.15 -8.45 -6.76
CA PRO A 152 11.84 -9.03 -7.90
C PRO A 152 11.81 -10.57 -7.90
N TRP A 153 11.81 -11.24 -6.75
CA TRP A 153 11.63 -12.70 -6.69
C TRP A 153 10.25 -13.14 -7.20
N MET A 154 9.17 -12.41 -6.87
CA MET A 154 7.84 -12.69 -7.43
C MET A 154 7.80 -12.48 -8.95
N MET A 155 8.45 -11.44 -9.48
CA MET A 155 8.56 -11.20 -10.92
C MET A 155 9.29 -12.36 -11.62
N GLU A 156 10.41 -12.80 -11.08
CA GLU A 156 11.18 -13.95 -11.60
C GLU A 156 10.38 -15.25 -11.52
N ALA A 157 9.69 -15.51 -10.41
CA ALA A 157 8.89 -16.71 -10.23
C ALA A 157 7.70 -16.75 -11.20
N LEU A 158 7.01 -15.63 -11.44
CA LEU A 158 5.94 -15.52 -12.43
C LEU A 158 6.46 -15.75 -13.86
N ALA A 159 7.63 -15.18 -14.19
CA ALA A 159 8.27 -15.40 -15.49
C ALA A 159 8.66 -16.86 -15.70
N ASN A 160 9.27 -17.51 -14.70
CA ASN A 160 9.66 -18.92 -14.75
C ASN A 160 8.43 -19.86 -14.86
N ALA A 161 7.30 -19.46 -14.30
CA ALA A 161 6.03 -20.19 -14.41
C ALA A 161 5.26 -19.91 -15.72
N GLY A 162 5.76 -19.00 -16.58
CA GLY A 162 5.09 -18.60 -17.82
C GLY A 162 3.84 -17.72 -17.60
N ALA A 163 3.67 -17.13 -16.43
CA ALA A 163 2.48 -16.36 -16.05
C ALA A 163 2.69 -14.83 -16.03
N ALA A 164 3.88 -14.34 -16.39
CA ALA A 164 4.25 -12.92 -16.26
C ALA A 164 3.38 -11.95 -17.08
N GLU A 165 2.83 -12.40 -18.22
CA GLU A 165 1.96 -11.58 -19.08
C GLU A 165 0.47 -11.72 -18.73
N GLU A 166 0.11 -12.73 -17.92
CA GLU A 166 -1.28 -13.02 -17.53
C GLU A 166 -1.65 -12.42 -16.17
N VAL A 167 -0.66 -11.99 -15.39
CA VAL A 167 -0.82 -11.54 -14.02
C VAL A 167 -0.25 -10.14 -13.85
N TYR A 168 -1.04 -9.24 -13.25
CA TYR A 168 -0.56 -7.94 -12.84
C TYR A 168 -0.10 -7.98 -11.38
N LEU A 169 1.16 -7.67 -11.14
CA LEU A 169 1.73 -7.62 -9.80
C LEU A 169 1.55 -6.23 -9.18
N TRP A 170 1.13 -6.19 -7.93
CA TRP A 170 0.91 -4.98 -7.18
C TRP A 170 1.60 -5.04 -5.83
N SER A 171 2.09 -3.92 -5.32
CA SER A 171 2.59 -3.84 -3.94
C SER A 171 2.30 -2.49 -3.29
N ASP A 172 2.21 -2.52 -1.97
CA ASP A 172 2.09 -1.33 -1.13
C ASP A 172 3.45 -0.93 -0.54
N ASP A 173 3.68 0.39 -0.41
CA ASP A 173 4.83 0.94 0.31
C ASP A 173 4.36 2.04 1.27
N ASN A 174 4.73 1.96 2.53
CA ASN A 174 4.41 2.99 3.52
C ASN A 174 5.44 4.14 3.57
N LEU A 175 6.47 4.12 2.72
CA LEU A 175 7.52 5.13 2.62
C LEU A 175 8.27 5.36 3.95
N SER A 176 8.63 4.28 4.65
CA SER A 176 9.25 4.36 5.97
C SER A 176 10.76 4.13 6.00
N ASN A 177 11.30 3.47 4.97
CA ASN A 177 12.69 3.05 4.91
C ASN A 177 13.24 3.10 3.48
N ASP A 178 14.56 3.04 3.36
CA ASP A 178 15.30 3.09 2.09
C ASP A 178 15.81 1.71 1.64
N TYR A 179 15.18 0.63 2.10
CA TYR A 179 15.67 -0.73 1.91
C TYR A 179 15.65 -1.19 0.46
N PHE A 180 14.79 -0.64 -0.37
CA PHE A 180 14.82 -0.81 -1.81
C PHE A 180 16.22 -0.51 -2.40
N TRP A 181 16.87 0.56 -1.94
CA TRP A 181 18.22 0.92 -2.41
C TRP A 181 19.34 0.23 -1.64
N ARG A 182 19.12 -0.13 -0.38
CA ARG A 182 20.14 -0.74 0.48
C ARG A 182 20.36 -2.23 0.20
N PHE A 183 19.31 -2.95 -0.17
CA PHE A 183 19.33 -4.41 -0.23
C PHE A 183 19.10 -5.01 -1.61
N LEU A 184 18.53 -4.27 -2.56
CA LEU A 184 18.42 -4.73 -3.93
C LEU A 184 19.70 -4.44 -4.71
N SER A 185 20.14 -5.41 -5.54
CA SER A 185 21.18 -5.17 -6.53
C SER A 185 20.72 -4.20 -7.63
N ASP A 186 21.65 -3.68 -8.44
CA ASP A 186 21.31 -2.80 -9.57
C ASP A 186 20.40 -3.51 -10.56
N GLU A 187 20.64 -4.80 -10.83
CA GLU A 187 19.84 -5.62 -11.74
C GLU A 187 18.41 -5.80 -11.19
N GLN A 188 18.26 -6.04 -9.89
CA GLN A 188 16.95 -6.15 -9.26
C GLN A 188 16.18 -4.83 -9.28
N ARG A 189 16.87 -3.71 -9.00
CA ARG A 189 16.25 -2.37 -9.12
C ARG A 189 15.82 -2.07 -10.55
N GLN A 190 16.64 -2.41 -11.52
CA GLN A 190 16.32 -2.25 -12.94
C GLN A 190 15.14 -3.14 -13.32
N LEU A 191 15.11 -4.40 -12.90
CA LEU A 191 13.98 -5.31 -13.12
C LEU A 191 12.67 -4.70 -12.61
N VAL A 192 12.65 -4.25 -11.36
CA VAL A 192 11.45 -3.66 -10.75
C VAL A 192 11.05 -2.36 -11.45
N GLY A 193 12.02 -1.49 -11.79
CA GLY A 193 11.76 -0.20 -12.42
C GLY A 193 11.24 -0.29 -13.86
N THR A 194 11.51 -1.39 -14.56
CA THR A 194 11.12 -1.58 -15.98
C THR A 194 10.02 -2.61 -16.19
N HIS A 195 9.54 -3.24 -15.12
CA HIS A 195 8.55 -4.32 -15.22
C HIS A 195 7.16 -3.77 -15.56
N ARG A 196 6.69 -4.07 -16.76
CA ARG A 196 5.42 -3.50 -17.27
C ARG A 196 4.16 -4.01 -16.57
N SER A 197 4.17 -5.27 -16.11
CA SER A 197 3.04 -5.86 -15.36
C SER A 197 3.12 -5.59 -13.87
N TYR A 198 3.65 -4.44 -13.46
CA TYR A 198 3.81 -4.08 -12.06
C TYR A 198 3.43 -2.63 -11.80
N GLY A 199 2.72 -2.42 -10.71
CA GLY A 199 2.47 -1.09 -10.15
C GLY A 199 2.72 -1.07 -8.64
N ARG A 200 3.14 0.08 -8.14
CA ARG A 200 3.37 0.30 -6.70
C ARG A 200 2.53 1.45 -6.21
N VAL A 201 1.83 1.24 -5.08
CA VAL A 201 1.15 2.32 -4.39
C VAL A 201 1.93 2.75 -3.15
N CYS A 202 2.31 4.01 -3.12
CA CYS A 202 2.97 4.67 -2.01
C CYS A 202 1.96 5.33 -1.09
N CYS A 203 2.01 5.01 0.20
CA CYS A 203 0.98 5.41 1.15
C CYS A 203 1.45 6.55 2.06
N PHE A 204 1.03 7.78 1.78
CA PHE A 204 1.18 8.90 2.72
C PHE A 204 0.21 8.71 3.90
N LYS A 205 0.76 8.62 5.10
CA LYS A 205 -0.04 8.22 6.30
C LYS A 205 -0.62 9.42 7.07
N GLY A 206 -0.74 10.54 6.42
CA GLY A 206 -1.30 11.79 6.93
C GLY A 206 -1.09 12.92 5.93
N PHE A 207 -1.58 14.11 6.23
CA PHE A 207 -1.40 15.33 5.42
C PHE A 207 -0.59 16.42 6.15
N ASN A 208 -0.21 16.16 7.42
CA ASN A 208 0.73 16.93 8.22
C ASN A 208 1.40 16.02 9.25
N GLU A 209 2.41 16.52 9.96
CA GLU A 209 3.19 15.78 10.96
C GLU A 209 2.32 15.24 12.10
N ALA A 210 1.32 16.01 12.55
CA ALA A 210 0.44 15.63 13.65
C ALA A 210 -0.49 14.47 13.24
N SER A 211 -1.13 14.55 12.07
CA SER A 211 -1.97 13.48 11.53
C SER A 211 -1.16 12.22 11.23
N PHE A 212 0.05 12.37 10.68
CA PHE A 212 0.97 11.26 10.46
C PHE A 212 1.33 10.52 11.75
N ALA A 213 1.78 11.26 12.78
CA ALA A 213 2.15 10.66 14.07
C ALA A 213 0.95 10.00 14.75
N PHE A 214 -0.22 10.62 14.72
CA PHE A 214 -1.48 10.05 15.20
C PHE A 214 -1.81 8.73 14.49
N ASN A 215 -1.70 8.73 13.17
CA ASN A 215 -2.06 7.57 12.35
C ASN A 215 -1.12 6.40 12.51
N THR A 216 0.19 6.63 12.64
CA THR A 216 1.23 5.58 12.55
C THR A 216 1.84 5.19 13.89
N LYS A 217 1.73 6.03 14.91
CA LYS A 217 2.51 6.01 16.16
C LYS A 217 4.03 6.21 15.95
N ALA A 218 4.45 6.65 14.77
CA ALA A 218 5.84 7.00 14.47
C ALA A 218 6.17 8.43 14.92
N ALA A 219 7.44 8.79 14.92
CA ALA A 219 7.89 10.16 15.22
C ALA A 219 7.42 11.14 14.13
N PRO A 220 6.94 12.35 14.47
CA PRO A 220 6.32 13.29 13.51
C PRO A 220 7.25 13.69 12.36
N ASP A 221 8.55 13.84 12.61
CA ASP A 221 9.59 14.20 11.64
C ASP A 221 9.71 13.18 10.48
N LEU A 222 9.28 11.95 10.70
CA LEU A 222 9.25 10.92 9.65
C LEU A 222 8.19 11.20 8.56
N PHE A 223 7.29 12.15 8.78
CA PHE A 223 6.40 12.62 7.72
C PHE A 223 7.17 13.24 6.54
N ALA A 224 8.23 13.98 6.81
CA ALA A 224 9.10 14.53 5.75
C ALA A 224 9.81 13.41 4.98
N ARG A 225 10.27 12.35 5.66
CA ARG A 225 10.90 11.18 5.03
C ARG A 225 10.04 10.54 3.94
N GLN A 226 8.71 10.55 4.06
CA GLN A 226 7.83 9.98 3.03
C GLN A 226 8.00 10.71 1.68
N PHE A 227 8.18 12.02 1.70
CA PHE A 227 8.42 12.81 0.49
C PHE A 227 9.81 12.57 -0.09
N ASP A 228 10.84 12.51 0.76
CA ASP A 228 12.22 12.24 0.32
C ASP A 228 12.33 10.86 -0.33
N LEU A 229 11.69 9.84 0.24
CA LEU A 229 11.68 8.49 -0.32
C LEU A 229 10.88 8.43 -1.62
N PHE A 230 9.72 9.11 -1.68
CA PHE A 230 8.93 9.17 -2.92
C PHE A 230 9.68 9.87 -4.05
N ALA A 231 10.39 10.98 -3.76
CA ALA A 231 11.25 11.65 -4.74
C ALA A 231 12.26 10.69 -5.36
N ARG A 232 12.93 9.88 -4.54
CA ARG A 232 13.88 8.86 -5.02
C ARG A 232 13.20 7.74 -5.84
N LEU A 233 11.95 7.40 -5.53
CA LEU A 233 11.19 6.40 -6.29
C LEU A 233 10.81 6.92 -7.68
N LEU A 234 10.54 8.20 -7.86
CA LEU A 234 10.26 8.80 -9.18
C LEU A 234 11.38 8.55 -10.19
N ASP A 235 12.64 8.52 -9.74
CA ASP A 235 13.81 8.30 -10.58
C ASP A 235 13.99 6.82 -11.01
N THR A 236 13.15 5.90 -10.50
CA THR A 236 13.30 4.45 -10.76
C THR A 236 12.62 3.97 -12.04
N GLY A 237 11.71 4.76 -12.61
CA GLY A 237 10.89 4.37 -13.76
C GLY A 237 9.69 3.47 -13.44
N MET A 238 9.46 3.12 -12.17
CA MET A 238 8.29 2.34 -11.75
C MET A 238 6.97 3.07 -12.04
N ASP A 239 5.91 2.31 -12.29
CA ASP A 239 4.54 2.84 -12.35
C ASP A 239 4.02 3.10 -10.94
N LEU A 240 4.15 4.35 -10.47
CA LEU A 240 3.86 4.77 -9.10
C LEU A 240 2.48 5.40 -8.98
N TYR A 241 1.78 5.03 -7.93
CA TYR A 241 0.51 5.59 -7.49
C TYR A 241 0.60 6.00 -6.02
N CYS A 242 -0.36 6.79 -5.54
CA CYS A 242 -0.37 7.18 -4.14
C CYS A 242 -1.73 6.93 -3.49
N TYR A 243 -1.67 6.53 -2.23
CA TYR A 243 -2.77 6.68 -1.28
C TYR A 243 -2.42 7.74 -0.23
N ALA A 244 -3.42 8.45 0.27
CA ALA A 244 -3.26 9.29 1.44
C ALA A 244 -4.38 9.05 2.46
N THR A 245 -4.04 9.08 3.75
CA THR A 245 -4.98 8.93 4.85
C THR A 245 -5.27 10.31 5.44
N PHE A 246 -6.54 10.72 5.45
CA PHE A 246 -6.96 12.07 5.87
C PHE A 246 -7.56 12.13 7.27
N THR A 247 -7.34 11.11 8.10
CA THR A 247 -7.75 11.13 9.51
C THR A 247 -6.80 11.98 10.34
N THR A 248 -7.36 12.84 11.18
CA THR A 248 -6.65 13.70 12.13
C THR A 248 -7.47 13.87 13.40
N PRO A 249 -6.85 13.92 14.60
CA PRO A 249 -7.58 14.17 15.84
C PRO A 249 -7.93 15.66 16.06
N GLN A 250 -7.41 16.57 15.21
CA GLN A 250 -7.56 18.02 15.35
C GLN A 250 -8.22 18.62 14.12
N GLY A 251 -9.29 19.41 14.32
CA GLY A 251 -10.04 20.04 13.24
C GLY A 251 -9.51 21.42 12.82
N GLU A 252 -8.76 22.10 13.70
CA GLU A 252 -8.22 23.43 13.41
C GLU A 252 -7.10 23.36 12.38
N GLY A 253 -7.19 24.19 11.33
CA GLY A 253 -6.15 24.35 10.31
C GLY A 253 -6.13 23.28 9.22
N ILE A 254 -7.13 22.40 9.13
CA ILE A 254 -7.21 21.35 8.11
C ILE A 254 -7.04 21.91 6.70
N GLU A 255 -7.70 23.00 6.36
CA GLU A 255 -7.65 23.63 5.04
C GLU A 255 -6.24 24.12 4.70
N ARG A 256 -5.59 24.83 5.63
CA ARG A 256 -4.21 25.31 5.47
C ARG A 256 -3.22 24.15 5.32
N ASP A 257 -3.35 23.14 6.16
CA ASP A 257 -2.45 22.00 6.18
C ASP A 257 -2.64 21.13 4.93
N MET A 258 -3.87 21.05 4.40
CA MET A 258 -4.17 20.38 3.15
C MET A 258 -3.57 21.14 1.95
N ALA A 259 -3.67 22.46 1.92
CA ALA A 259 -3.01 23.29 0.91
C ALA A 259 -1.50 23.05 0.90
N THR A 260 -0.87 23.06 2.09
CA THR A 260 0.56 22.77 2.26
C THR A 260 0.92 21.36 1.78
N PHE A 261 0.08 20.36 2.06
CA PHE A 261 0.29 18.98 1.62
C PHE A 261 0.29 18.88 0.08
N LEU A 262 -0.69 19.53 -0.58
CA LEU A 262 -0.72 19.57 -2.05
C LEU A 262 0.52 20.27 -2.62
N ASP A 263 0.94 21.39 -2.05
CA ASP A 263 2.14 22.11 -2.49
C ASP A 263 3.38 21.22 -2.40
N ARG A 264 3.53 20.43 -1.34
CA ARG A 264 4.62 19.46 -1.20
C ARG A 264 4.55 18.34 -2.23
N LEU A 265 3.36 17.82 -2.52
CA LEU A 265 3.18 16.80 -3.58
C LEU A 265 3.54 17.38 -4.96
N MET A 266 3.09 18.60 -5.26
CA MET A 266 3.39 19.28 -6.52
C MET A 266 4.88 19.65 -6.67
N ALA A 267 5.58 19.90 -5.56
CA ALA A 267 7.03 20.08 -5.56
C ALA A 267 7.81 18.80 -5.94
N LEU A 268 7.25 17.61 -5.70
CA LEU A 268 7.81 16.36 -6.18
C LEU A 268 7.55 16.17 -7.68
N HIS A 269 6.30 16.36 -8.09
CA HIS A 269 5.89 16.33 -9.48
C HIS A 269 4.57 17.12 -9.64
N PRO A 270 4.46 18.05 -10.63
CA PRO A 270 3.29 18.94 -10.76
C PRO A 270 1.94 18.21 -10.85
N ARG A 271 1.92 17.00 -11.41
CA ARG A 271 0.70 16.19 -11.60
C ARG A 271 0.49 15.10 -10.54
N LEU A 272 1.38 14.99 -9.53
CA LEU A 272 1.29 13.95 -8.50
C LEU A 272 -0.03 13.95 -7.73
N PRO A 273 -0.64 15.10 -7.37
CA PRO A 273 -1.94 15.11 -6.71
C PRO A 273 -3.05 14.40 -7.51
N LEU A 274 -2.96 14.37 -8.85
CA LEU A 274 -3.91 13.69 -9.72
C LEU A 274 -3.69 12.15 -9.77
N ARG A 275 -2.53 11.66 -9.28
CA ARG A 275 -2.23 10.23 -9.10
C ARG A 275 -2.38 9.75 -7.66
N LEU A 276 -2.92 10.60 -6.80
CA LEU A 276 -3.18 10.27 -5.41
C LEU A 276 -4.67 10.02 -5.17
N VAL A 277 -4.97 8.91 -4.52
CA VAL A 277 -6.34 8.53 -4.12
C VAL A 277 -6.46 8.65 -2.60
N PRO A 278 -7.32 9.53 -2.09
CA PRO A 278 -7.64 9.59 -0.65
C PRO A 278 -8.32 8.31 -0.18
N LEU A 279 -7.82 7.72 0.90
CA LEU A 279 -8.42 6.54 1.53
C LEU A 279 -9.46 6.96 2.57
N ARG A 280 -10.70 6.55 2.38
CA ARG A 280 -11.73 6.65 3.40
C ARG A 280 -11.53 5.56 4.43
N ILE A 281 -11.27 5.95 5.67
CA ILE A 281 -11.11 5.03 6.79
C ILE A 281 -12.49 4.72 7.38
N GLU A 282 -12.76 3.43 7.55
CA GLU A 282 -14.00 2.92 8.11
C GLU A 282 -13.73 2.13 9.40
N ASN A 283 -14.73 2.11 10.28
CA ASN A 283 -14.66 1.38 11.54
C ASN A 283 -15.28 -0.02 11.35
N TYR A 284 -14.47 -1.00 11.03
CA TYR A 284 -14.90 -2.39 10.86
C TYR A 284 -13.82 -3.38 11.33
N GLY A 285 -14.18 -4.63 11.55
CA GLY A 285 -13.27 -5.71 11.90
C GLY A 285 -12.38 -5.38 13.09
N VAL A 286 -11.11 -5.72 12.96
CA VAL A 286 -10.10 -5.47 14.02
C VAL A 286 -9.88 -3.99 14.34
N VAL A 287 -10.29 -3.08 13.46
CA VAL A 287 -10.20 -1.64 13.70
C VAL A 287 -11.11 -1.22 14.86
N GLN A 288 -12.29 -1.84 15.01
CA GLN A 288 -13.25 -1.53 16.06
C GLN A 288 -12.62 -1.58 17.46
N HIS A 289 -11.72 -2.54 17.70
CA HIS A 289 -11.04 -2.72 18.99
C HIS A 289 -9.99 -1.64 19.29
N ARG A 290 -9.66 -0.78 18.31
CA ARG A 290 -8.64 0.28 18.39
C ARG A 290 -9.26 1.67 18.41
N VAL A 291 -10.57 1.78 18.21
CA VAL A 291 -11.29 3.05 18.14
C VAL A 291 -11.65 3.54 19.53
N GLY A 292 -10.93 4.57 20.01
CA GLY A 292 -11.29 5.36 21.18
C GLY A 292 -11.85 6.73 20.77
N THR A 293 -11.95 7.65 21.72
CA THR A 293 -12.52 8.99 21.50
C THR A 293 -11.77 9.79 20.41
N GLU A 294 -10.44 9.76 20.43
CA GLU A 294 -9.62 10.48 19.43
C GLU A 294 -9.82 9.90 18.02
N GLN A 295 -9.93 8.57 17.89
CA GLN A 295 -10.17 7.92 16.60
C GLN A 295 -11.59 8.20 16.09
N GLN A 296 -12.60 8.27 16.97
CA GLN A 296 -13.96 8.67 16.60
C GLN A 296 -13.97 10.12 16.07
N THR A 297 -13.28 11.03 16.75
CA THR A 297 -13.09 12.40 16.27
C THR A 297 -12.40 12.42 14.90
N ALA A 298 -11.34 11.64 14.73
CA ALA A 298 -10.61 11.57 13.47
C ALA A 298 -11.45 11.01 12.31
N LEU A 299 -12.33 10.04 12.59
CA LEU A 299 -13.29 9.53 11.60
C LEU A 299 -14.32 10.61 11.20
N ALA A 300 -14.77 11.44 12.12
CA ALA A 300 -15.66 12.54 11.79
C ALA A 300 -14.95 13.65 10.99
N LEU A 301 -13.72 14.00 11.37
CA LEU A 301 -12.95 15.08 10.72
C LEU A 301 -12.43 14.70 9.32
N GLN A 302 -12.36 13.42 8.96
CA GLN A 302 -11.95 13.04 7.60
C GLN A 302 -12.89 13.57 6.52
N GLU A 303 -14.18 13.82 6.84
CA GLU A 303 -15.13 14.44 5.89
C GLU A 303 -14.78 15.92 5.61
N GLN A 304 -14.31 16.67 6.63
CA GLN A 304 -13.78 18.02 6.43
C GLN A 304 -12.48 17.98 5.61
N ALA A 305 -11.59 17.03 5.91
CA ALA A 305 -10.32 16.90 5.22
C ALA A 305 -10.49 16.56 3.72
N ILE A 306 -11.46 15.67 3.36
CA ILE A 306 -11.71 15.37 1.95
C ILE A 306 -12.34 16.55 1.21
N LEU A 307 -13.16 17.36 1.86
CA LEU A 307 -13.68 18.59 1.27
C LEU A 307 -12.56 19.61 1.00
N ALA A 308 -11.64 19.78 1.95
CA ALA A 308 -10.46 20.63 1.77
C ALA A 308 -9.57 20.14 0.62
N TRP A 309 -9.31 18.82 0.53
CA TRP A 309 -8.58 18.21 -0.59
C TRP A 309 -9.23 18.52 -1.93
N ASN A 310 -10.54 18.29 -2.05
CA ASN A 310 -11.29 18.55 -3.28
C ASN A 310 -11.28 20.03 -3.68
N ALA A 311 -11.37 20.95 -2.71
CA ALA A 311 -11.26 22.38 -2.94
C ALA A 311 -9.89 22.79 -3.47
N GLU A 312 -8.81 22.24 -2.87
CA GLU A 312 -7.44 22.48 -3.29
C GLU A 312 -7.14 21.92 -4.69
N LEU A 313 -7.64 20.73 -5.00
CA LEU A 313 -7.55 20.18 -6.36
C LEU A 313 -8.30 21.06 -7.37
N ALA A 314 -9.48 21.57 -7.01
CA ALA A 314 -10.25 22.42 -7.90
C ALA A 314 -9.60 23.80 -8.12
N ALA A 315 -8.84 24.29 -7.15
CA ALA A 315 -8.09 25.53 -7.26
C ALA A 315 -6.84 25.41 -8.15
N ARG A 316 -6.23 24.23 -8.24
CA ARG A 316 -4.94 24.00 -8.95
C ARG A 316 -5.08 23.29 -10.30
N PHE A 317 -6.14 22.52 -10.50
CA PHE A 317 -6.36 21.72 -11.72
C PHE A 317 -7.72 22.00 -12.34
N THR A 318 -7.74 22.08 -13.65
CA THR A 318 -8.99 22.21 -14.42
C THR A 318 -9.88 20.99 -14.24
N THR A 319 -11.17 21.15 -14.53
CA THR A 319 -12.12 20.01 -14.51
C THR A 319 -11.68 18.90 -15.46
N GLN A 320 -11.14 19.24 -16.64
CA GLN A 320 -10.67 18.27 -17.61
C GLN A 320 -9.49 17.45 -17.08
N GLU A 321 -8.50 18.09 -16.44
CA GLU A 321 -7.35 17.38 -15.84
C GLU A 321 -7.77 16.43 -14.72
N ARG A 322 -8.71 16.87 -13.86
CA ARG A 322 -9.24 16.05 -12.76
C ARG A 322 -10.11 14.87 -13.20
N GLN A 323 -10.57 14.86 -14.45
CA GLN A 323 -11.35 13.77 -15.04
C GLN A 323 -10.51 12.79 -15.84
N LEU A 324 -9.21 13.04 -16.02
CA LEU A 324 -8.33 12.09 -16.71
C LEU A 324 -8.28 10.77 -15.96
N PRO A 325 -8.27 9.63 -16.67
CA PRO A 325 -7.97 8.34 -16.05
C PRO A 325 -6.63 8.39 -15.33
N ILE A 326 -6.55 7.84 -14.13
CA ILE A 326 -5.34 7.88 -13.30
C ILE A 326 -4.10 7.36 -14.05
N VAL A 327 -4.27 6.35 -14.88
CA VAL A 327 -3.23 5.73 -15.70
C VAL A 327 -2.72 6.62 -16.84
N SER A 328 -3.50 7.63 -17.25
CA SER A 328 -3.12 8.60 -18.29
C SER A 328 -2.27 9.75 -17.74
N ILE A 329 -2.05 9.78 -16.44
CA ILE A 329 -1.27 10.83 -15.76
C ILE A 329 0.16 10.34 -15.63
N SER A 330 1.07 10.79 -16.51
CA SER A 330 2.50 10.44 -16.42
C SER A 330 3.17 11.15 -15.24
N LEU A 331 4.05 10.43 -14.54
CA LEU A 331 5.04 10.96 -13.60
C LEU A 331 6.48 10.78 -14.14
N LEU A 332 6.64 10.39 -15.40
CA LEU A 332 7.91 10.14 -16.05
C LEU A 332 8.22 11.27 -17.05
N GLU A 333 8.52 12.46 -16.54
CA GLU A 333 9.01 13.58 -17.39
C GLU A 333 10.24 14.24 -16.79
#